data_f26f1119f8d319acc75a36a35a292a17
#
_entry.id   f26f1119f8d319acc75a36a35a292a17
#
_cell.length_a   1.000
_cell.length_b   1.000
_cell.length_c   1.000
_cell.angle_alpha   90.00
_cell.angle_beta   90.00
_cell.angle_gamma   90.00
#
_symmetry.space_group_name_H-M   'P 1'
#
loop_
_entity.id
_entity.type
_entity.pdbx_description
1 polymer ?
#
loop_
_entity_poly.entity_id
_entity_poly.type
_entity_poly.pdbx_seq_one_letter_code
_entity_poly.pdbx_strand_id
1 'polypeptide(L)'
;MIKRIQDRDEKQKIARQVLEGLTEWFEVEESREGYISDCKDWIFFAAEEDGHYAGFLCLKETGKETVELAVMGVLKEYHRNGIGRQLVEKAKEEAASLGYSFMQVKTVKMGVYEDYDRTNRFYLACGFKEFEVIETYWDEANPCQIYVMSLA
;
A
#
# COMPACT_ATOMS: atom_id res chain seq x y z
N MET A 1 -5.53 1.05 -16.26
CA MET A 1 -6.86 1.44 -15.68
C MET A 1 -6.96 0.95 -14.23
N ILE A 2 -7.36 1.84 -13.33
CA ILE A 2 -7.55 1.48 -11.91
C ILE A 2 -9.03 1.20 -11.68
N LYS A 3 -9.33 0.06 -11.06
CA LYS A 3 -10.71 -0.28 -10.72
C LYS A 3 -10.83 -0.80 -9.29
N ARG A 4 -11.99 -0.58 -8.68
CA ARG A 4 -12.28 -1.09 -7.36
C ARG A 4 -12.76 -2.53 -7.46
N ILE A 5 -12.19 -3.41 -6.64
CA ILE A 5 -12.56 -4.82 -6.58
C ILE A 5 -13.39 -5.04 -5.33
N GLN A 6 -14.55 -5.67 -5.47
CA GLN A 6 -15.44 -5.94 -4.34
C GLN A 6 -15.54 -7.41 -4.00
N ASP A 7 -15.32 -8.31 -4.95
CA ASP A 7 -15.35 -9.75 -4.73
C ASP A 7 -14.17 -10.17 -3.83
N ARG A 8 -14.48 -10.78 -2.70
CA ARG A 8 -13.50 -11.18 -1.69
C ARG A 8 -12.47 -12.17 -2.23
N ASP A 9 -12.91 -13.14 -3.02
CA ASP A 9 -12.01 -14.14 -3.59
C ASP A 9 -11.10 -13.52 -4.65
N GLU A 10 -11.63 -12.62 -5.46
CA GLU A 10 -10.84 -11.93 -6.47
C GLU A 10 -9.77 -11.05 -5.84
N LYS A 11 -10.09 -10.36 -4.73
CA LYS A 11 -9.10 -9.58 -3.99
C LYS A 11 -7.92 -10.44 -3.58
N GLN A 12 -8.20 -11.61 -3.00
CA GLN A 12 -7.15 -12.51 -2.54
C GLN A 12 -6.32 -13.06 -3.69
N LYS A 13 -6.96 -13.37 -4.80
CA LYS A 13 -6.29 -13.88 -6.00
C LYS A 13 -5.32 -12.82 -6.56
N ILE A 14 -5.76 -11.58 -6.67
CA ILE A 14 -4.93 -10.48 -7.17
C ILE A 14 -3.76 -10.22 -6.23
N ALA A 15 -4.03 -10.13 -4.93
CA ALA A 15 -3.01 -9.88 -3.92
C ALA A 15 -1.94 -10.98 -3.96
N ARG A 16 -2.34 -12.24 -4.04
CA ARG A 16 -1.39 -13.36 -4.11
C ARG A 16 -0.52 -13.27 -5.34
N GLN A 17 -1.13 -13.03 -6.49
CA GLN A 17 -0.39 -12.93 -7.75
C GLN A 17 0.67 -11.83 -7.70
N VAL A 18 0.32 -10.67 -7.18
CA VAL A 18 1.25 -9.53 -7.12
C VAL A 18 2.31 -9.72 -6.04
N LEU A 19 1.92 -10.12 -4.84
CA LEU A 19 2.87 -10.24 -3.72
C LEU A 19 3.88 -11.37 -3.93
N GLU A 20 3.46 -12.47 -4.54
CA GLU A 20 4.37 -13.56 -4.87
C GLU A 20 5.36 -13.18 -5.97
N GLY A 21 5.03 -12.17 -6.77
CA GLY A 21 5.93 -11.61 -7.76
C GLY A 21 6.88 -10.55 -7.20
N LEU A 22 6.75 -10.19 -5.92
CA LEU A 22 7.52 -9.12 -5.28
C LEU A 22 8.21 -9.59 -4.00
N THR A 23 8.80 -10.78 -4.04
CA THR A 23 9.40 -11.40 -2.85
C THR A 23 10.57 -10.60 -2.27
N GLU A 24 11.19 -9.68 -3.01
CA GLU A 24 12.24 -8.82 -2.46
C GLU A 24 11.71 -7.86 -1.40
N TRP A 25 10.46 -7.40 -1.55
CA TRP A 25 9.81 -6.50 -0.57
C TRP A 25 8.94 -7.26 0.41
N PHE A 26 8.46 -8.44 0.03
CA PHE A 26 7.54 -9.25 0.83
C PHE A 26 8.12 -10.65 1.01
N GLU A 27 9.37 -10.71 1.49
CA GLU A 27 10.10 -11.98 1.60
C GLU A 27 9.59 -12.89 2.72
N VAL A 28 9.00 -12.32 3.76
CA VAL A 28 8.47 -13.12 4.87
C VAL A 28 7.13 -13.73 4.47
N GLU A 29 7.11 -15.04 4.23
CA GLU A 29 5.92 -15.76 3.78
C GLU A 29 4.72 -15.54 4.70
N GLU A 30 4.94 -15.61 6.01
CA GLU A 30 3.87 -15.42 6.99
C GLU A 30 3.21 -14.06 6.86
N SER A 31 4.00 -13.01 6.64
CA SER A 31 3.49 -11.65 6.45
C SER A 31 2.71 -11.54 5.14
N ARG A 32 3.23 -12.13 4.06
CA ARG A 32 2.52 -12.16 2.77
C ARG A 32 1.17 -12.83 2.91
N GLU A 33 1.13 -14.03 3.54
CA GLU A 33 -0.12 -14.77 3.71
C GLU A 33 -1.10 -13.99 4.59
N GLY A 34 -0.60 -13.25 5.58
CA GLY A 34 -1.43 -12.38 6.40
C GLY A 34 -2.13 -11.30 5.58
N TYR A 35 -1.40 -10.60 4.71
CA TYR A 35 -2.00 -9.60 3.82
C TYR A 35 -3.03 -10.22 2.88
N ILE A 36 -2.70 -11.37 2.29
CA ILE A 36 -3.60 -12.06 1.37
C ILE A 36 -4.89 -12.47 2.09
N SER A 37 -4.77 -12.97 3.30
CA SER A 37 -5.93 -13.37 4.10
C SER A 37 -6.79 -12.17 4.49
N ASP A 38 -6.17 -11.08 4.93
CA ASP A 38 -6.89 -9.94 5.50
C ASP A 38 -7.48 -9.01 4.44
N CYS A 39 -6.88 -8.93 3.25
CA CYS A 39 -7.28 -7.98 2.21
C CYS A 39 -8.72 -8.15 1.73
N LYS A 40 -9.30 -9.32 1.93
CA LYS A 40 -10.69 -9.59 1.55
C LYS A 40 -11.68 -8.66 2.25
N ASP A 41 -11.30 -8.13 3.42
CA ASP A 41 -12.16 -7.25 4.23
C ASP A 41 -11.80 -5.77 4.07
N TRP A 42 -10.85 -5.45 3.20
CA TRP A 42 -10.38 -4.08 2.99
C TRP A 42 -10.89 -3.50 1.68
N ILE A 43 -10.88 -2.18 1.57
CA ILE A 43 -11.13 -1.49 0.31
C ILE A 43 -9.96 -1.81 -0.62
N PHE A 44 -10.24 -2.24 -1.82
CA PHE A 44 -9.24 -2.81 -2.71
C PHE A 44 -9.31 -2.16 -4.09
N PHE A 45 -8.17 -1.69 -4.57
CA PHE A 45 -8.03 -1.14 -5.93
C PHE A 45 -7.01 -1.99 -6.69
N ALA A 46 -7.32 -2.31 -7.94
CA ALA A 46 -6.42 -3.04 -8.81
C ALA A 46 -6.10 -2.22 -10.04
N ALA A 47 -4.86 -2.30 -10.49
CA ALA A 47 -4.42 -1.72 -11.75
C ALA A 47 -4.38 -2.82 -12.80
N GLU A 48 -5.15 -2.64 -13.87
CA GLU A 48 -5.21 -3.60 -14.96
C GLU A 48 -4.58 -2.99 -16.22
N GLU A 49 -3.64 -3.72 -16.81
CA GLU A 49 -2.96 -3.33 -18.05
C GLU A 49 -2.98 -4.49 -19.03
N ASP A 50 -3.50 -4.26 -20.24
CA ASP A 50 -3.54 -5.27 -21.31
C ASP A 50 -4.14 -6.61 -20.87
N GLY A 51 -5.19 -6.56 -20.04
CA GLY A 51 -5.86 -7.74 -19.54
C GLY A 51 -5.18 -8.45 -18.38
N HIS A 52 -4.10 -7.88 -17.85
CA HIS A 52 -3.36 -8.43 -16.72
C HIS A 52 -3.40 -7.47 -15.53
N TYR A 53 -3.32 -7.99 -14.32
CA TYR A 53 -3.22 -7.17 -13.13
C TYR A 53 -1.76 -6.79 -12.90
N ALA A 54 -1.48 -5.48 -12.96
CA ALA A 54 -0.15 -4.93 -12.80
C ALA A 54 0.18 -4.61 -11.35
N GLY A 55 -0.83 -4.39 -10.52
CA GLY A 55 -0.63 -4.02 -9.12
C GLY A 55 -1.95 -3.84 -8.39
N PHE A 56 -1.85 -3.57 -7.10
CA PHE A 56 -3.01 -3.33 -6.25
C PHE A 56 -2.65 -2.45 -5.05
N LEU A 57 -3.69 -1.95 -4.39
CA LEU A 57 -3.56 -1.15 -3.16
C LEU A 57 -4.78 -1.39 -2.29
N CYS A 58 -4.56 -1.59 -0.99
CA CYS A 58 -5.64 -1.77 -0.03
C CYS A 58 -5.68 -0.64 0.98
N LEU A 59 -6.91 -0.22 1.35
CA LEU A 59 -7.14 0.72 2.43
C LEU A 59 -7.87 0.02 3.57
N LYS A 60 -7.38 0.22 4.77
CA LYS A 60 -7.93 -0.34 6.00
C LYS A 60 -8.32 0.81 6.94
N GLU A 61 -9.53 0.80 7.48
CA GLU A 61 -9.91 1.79 8.48
C GLU A 61 -9.13 1.55 9.77
N THR A 62 -8.46 2.57 10.28
CA THR A 62 -7.70 2.49 11.53
C THR A 62 -8.25 3.41 12.62
N GLY A 63 -9.13 4.32 12.25
CA GLY A 63 -9.84 5.21 13.15
C GLY A 63 -11.05 5.76 12.43
N LYS A 64 -11.93 6.47 13.14
CA LYS A 64 -13.13 7.04 12.52
C LYS A 64 -12.80 8.01 11.38
N GLU A 65 -11.68 8.70 11.48
CA GLU A 65 -11.28 9.74 10.53
C GLU A 65 -10.16 9.27 9.60
N THR A 66 -9.62 8.07 9.80
CA THR A 66 -8.36 7.67 9.17
C THR A 66 -8.44 6.31 8.51
N VAL A 67 -7.91 6.23 7.30
CA VAL A 67 -7.63 4.95 6.64
C VAL A 67 -6.12 4.78 6.54
N GLU A 68 -5.68 3.54 6.52
CA GLU A 68 -4.27 3.20 6.31
C GLU A 68 -4.12 2.54 4.94
N LEU A 69 -3.12 2.99 4.18
CA LEU A 69 -2.63 2.24 3.02
C LEU A 69 -1.95 1.01 3.61
N ALA A 70 -2.71 -0.08 3.73
CA ALA A 70 -2.27 -1.26 4.48
C ALA A 70 -1.22 -2.06 3.72
N VAL A 71 -1.37 -2.16 2.41
CA VAL A 71 -0.43 -2.86 1.54
C VAL A 71 -0.65 -2.37 0.10
N MET A 72 0.43 -2.29 -0.65
CA MET A 72 0.36 -2.08 -2.09
C MET A 72 1.55 -2.74 -2.76
N GLY A 73 1.40 -3.10 -4.01
CA GLY A 73 2.48 -3.63 -4.81
C GLY A 73 2.21 -3.38 -6.29
N VAL A 74 3.27 -3.15 -7.04
CA VAL A 74 3.24 -3.05 -8.49
C VAL A 74 4.31 -4.00 -9.01
N LEU A 75 3.94 -4.90 -9.90
CA LEU A 75 4.88 -5.86 -10.47
C LEU A 75 6.02 -5.14 -11.17
N LYS A 76 7.23 -5.69 -11.10
CA LYS A 76 8.45 -5.04 -11.60
C LYS A 76 8.37 -4.64 -13.06
N GLU A 77 7.77 -5.48 -13.89
CA GLU A 77 7.66 -5.21 -15.33
C GLU A 77 6.80 -3.98 -15.64
N TYR A 78 6.04 -3.52 -14.67
CA TYR A 78 5.20 -2.32 -14.80
C TYR A 78 5.74 -1.12 -14.02
N HIS A 79 6.93 -1.23 -13.40
CA HIS A 79 7.53 -0.12 -12.70
C HIS A 79 7.84 1.02 -13.69
N ARG A 80 7.84 2.26 -13.21
CA ARG A 80 8.08 3.48 -13.98
C ARG A 80 6.97 3.86 -14.97
N ASN A 81 5.83 3.16 -14.92
CA ASN A 81 4.67 3.50 -15.74
C ASN A 81 3.66 4.38 -15.00
N GLY A 82 4.00 4.83 -13.79
CA GLY A 82 3.12 5.68 -13.00
C GLY A 82 1.96 4.96 -12.34
N ILE A 83 1.94 3.63 -12.36
CA ILE A 83 0.83 2.84 -11.84
C ILE A 83 0.68 3.00 -10.32
N GLY A 84 1.79 2.98 -9.58
CA GLY A 84 1.75 3.18 -8.13
C GLY A 84 1.13 4.51 -7.76
N ARG A 85 1.51 5.56 -8.47
CA ARG A 85 0.96 6.89 -8.24
C ARG A 85 -0.53 6.95 -8.56
N GLN A 86 -0.96 6.31 -9.66
CA GLN A 86 -2.37 6.24 -10.02
C GLN A 86 -3.19 5.52 -8.96
N LEU A 87 -2.64 4.44 -8.39
CA LEU A 87 -3.29 3.71 -7.31
C LEU A 87 -3.47 4.59 -6.08
N VAL A 88 -2.44 5.33 -5.69
CA VAL A 88 -2.51 6.24 -4.53
C VAL A 88 -3.52 7.36 -4.79
N GLU A 89 -3.52 7.94 -5.98
CA GLU A 89 -4.48 9.01 -6.32
C GLU A 89 -5.92 8.50 -6.27
N LYS A 90 -6.17 7.30 -6.77
CA LYS A 90 -7.51 6.71 -6.72
C LYS A 90 -7.93 6.42 -5.27
N ALA A 91 -7.02 5.90 -4.48
CA ALA A 91 -7.27 5.62 -3.06
C ALA A 91 -7.60 6.91 -2.30
N LYS A 92 -6.85 7.98 -2.59
CA LYS A 92 -7.07 9.30 -1.99
C LYS A 92 -8.46 9.85 -2.32
N GLU A 93 -8.84 9.80 -3.59
CA GLU A 93 -10.16 10.26 -4.04
C GLU A 93 -11.29 9.48 -3.35
N GLU A 94 -11.16 8.17 -3.33
CA GLU A 94 -12.18 7.30 -2.75
C GLU A 94 -12.30 7.50 -1.24
N ALA A 95 -11.18 7.57 -0.55
CA ALA A 95 -11.17 7.80 0.90
C ALA A 95 -11.81 9.14 1.25
N ALA A 96 -11.49 10.18 0.49
CA ALA A 96 -12.09 11.50 0.69
C ALA A 96 -13.62 11.45 0.48
N SER A 97 -14.08 10.76 -0.56
CA SER A 97 -15.51 10.65 -0.86
C SER A 97 -16.25 9.85 0.22
N LEU A 98 -15.59 8.94 0.90
CA LEU A 98 -16.16 8.18 2.00
C LEU A 98 -16.16 8.94 3.34
N GLY A 99 -15.59 10.15 3.35
CA GLY A 99 -15.62 11.03 4.52
C GLY A 99 -14.41 10.93 5.43
N TYR A 100 -13.37 10.21 5.06
CA TYR A 100 -12.16 10.15 5.87
C TYR A 100 -11.36 11.45 5.73
N SER A 101 -10.73 11.84 6.83
CA SER A 101 -9.94 13.08 6.91
C SER A 101 -8.47 12.85 6.63
N PHE A 102 -7.96 11.65 6.91
CA PHE A 102 -6.53 11.35 6.85
C PHE A 102 -6.27 9.98 6.23
N MET A 103 -5.13 9.87 5.54
CA MET A 103 -4.60 8.59 5.12
C MET A 103 -3.19 8.46 5.67
N GLN A 104 -2.88 7.31 6.26
CA GLN A 104 -1.55 7.01 6.79
C GLN A 104 -0.94 5.81 6.08
N VAL A 105 0.38 5.70 6.16
CA VAL A 105 1.11 4.52 5.70
C VAL A 105 2.32 4.31 6.60
N LYS A 106 2.69 3.06 6.82
CA LYS A 106 3.84 2.67 7.63
C LYS A 106 4.85 1.96 6.75
N THR A 107 6.11 2.28 6.91
CA THR A 107 7.20 1.64 6.19
C THR A 107 8.47 1.68 7.03
N VAL A 108 9.47 0.88 6.69
CA VAL A 108 10.76 0.93 7.38
C VAL A 108 11.40 2.29 7.11
N LYS A 109 11.90 2.92 8.16
CA LYS A 109 12.51 4.25 8.10
C LYS A 109 13.62 4.32 7.05
N MET A 110 13.73 5.47 6.39
CA MET A 110 14.80 5.76 5.44
C MET A 110 16.17 5.60 6.09
N GLY A 111 17.12 5.06 5.34
CA GLY A 111 18.50 4.90 5.81
C GLY A 111 18.84 3.50 6.31
N VAL A 112 17.90 2.56 6.30
CA VAL A 112 18.13 1.19 6.77
C VAL A 112 18.33 0.23 5.59
N TYR A 113 17.40 0.22 4.63
CA TYR A 113 17.45 -0.63 3.43
C TYR A 113 17.22 0.20 2.17
N GLU A 114 17.99 -0.04 1.14
CA GLU A 114 17.88 0.70 -0.12
C GLU A 114 16.50 0.57 -0.75
N ASP A 115 15.92 -0.62 -0.74
CA ASP A 115 14.58 -0.84 -1.32
C ASP A 115 13.52 -0.03 -0.59
N TYR A 116 13.61 0.06 0.73
CA TYR A 116 12.68 0.88 1.50
C TYR A 116 12.97 2.38 1.38
N ASP A 117 14.21 2.75 1.08
CA ASP A 117 14.54 4.15 0.79
C ASP A 117 13.77 4.62 -0.45
N ARG A 118 13.70 3.78 -1.47
CA ARG A 118 12.90 4.08 -2.68
C ARG A 118 11.42 4.18 -2.34
N THR A 119 10.91 3.28 -1.50
CA THR A 119 9.52 3.32 -1.04
C THR A 119 9.21 4.60 -0.28
N ASN A 120 10.10 5.01 0.62
CA ASN A 120 9.95 6.28 1.35
C ASN A 120 9.87 7.46 0.39
N ARG A 121 10.77 7.53 -0.59
CA ARG A 121 10.77 8.60 -1.58
C ARG A 121 9.49 8.61 -2.42
N PHE A 122 8.96 7.43 -2.72
CA PHE A 122 7.70 7.29 -3.44
C PHE A 122 6.55 7.91 -2.63
N TYR A 123 6.44 7.58 -1.34
CA TYR A 123 5.38 8.14 -0.51
C TYR A 123 5.49 9.65 -0.39
N LEU A 124 6.70 10.17 -0.20
CA LEU A 124 6.93 11.62 -0.16
C LEU A 124 6.51 12.28 -1.48
N ALA A 125 6.82 11.65 -2.60
CA ALA A 125 6.44 12.18 -3.92
C ALA A 125 4.92 12.15 -4.13
N CYS A 126 4.21 11.22 -3.48
CA CYS A 126 2.74 11.16 -3.55
C CYS A 126 2.05 12.18 -2.64
N GLY A 127 2.80 12.92 -1.83
CA GLY A 127 2.25 13.95 -0.97
C GLY A 127 2.12 13.57 0.49
N PHE A 128 2.59 12.40 0.88
CA PHE A 128 2.66 12.03 2.29
C PHE A 128 3.73 12.85 2.99
N LYS A 129 3.50 13.12 4.28
CA LYS A 129 4.44 13.84 5.14
C LYS A 129 4.82 12.95 6.30
N GLU A 130 6.06 13.13 6.79
CA GLU A 130 6.50 12.40 7.97
C GLU A 130 5.63 12.79 9.17
N PHE A 131 5.13 11.79 9.88
CA PHE A 131 4.34 12.00 11.09
C PHE A 131 5.17 11.67 12.33
N GLU A 132 5.64 10.41 12.45
CA GLU A 132 6.53 10.02 13.55
C GLU A 132 7.23 8.72 13.25
N VAL A 133 8.29 8.43 14.02
CA VAL A 133 9.00 7.15 13.97
C VAL A 133 8.72 6.40 15.27
N ILE A 134 8.27 5.16 15.17
CA ILE A 134 8.10 4.28 16.32
C ILE A 134 9.15 3.18 16.20
N GLU A 135 10.21 3.27 17.00
CA GLU A 135 11.36 2.39 16.88
C GLU A 135 11.08 0.94 17.24
N THR A 136 10.09 0.70 18.05
CA THR A 136 9.75 -0.63 18.56
C THR A 136 8.45 -1.20 18.00
N TYR A 137 7.88 -0.57 16.97
CA TYR A 137 6.61 -1.04 16.40
C TYR A 137 6.73 -2.46 15.83
N TRP A 138 7.78 -2.72 15.06
CA TRP A 138 8.12 -4.05 14.56
C TRP A 138 9.23 -4.68 15.39
N ASP A 139 10.47 -4.19 15.21
CA ASP A 139 11.64 -4.60 15.99
C ASP A 139 12.74 -3.53 15.87
N GLU A 140 13.81 -3.65 16.66
CA GLU A 140 14.88 -2.65 16.70
C GLU A 140 15.59 -2.46 15.35
N ALA A 141 15.70 -3.54 14.57
CA ALA A 141 16.37 -3.48 13.27
C ALA A 141 15.53 -2.76 12.22
N ASN A 142 14.22 -2.63 12.44
CA ASN A 142 13.28 -2.08 11.48
C ASN A 142 12.42 -0.97 12.12
N PRO A 143 13.00 0.23 12.33
CA PRO A 143 12.21 1.36 12.85
C PRO A 143 11.05 1.69 11.92
N CYS A 144 9.87 1.95 12.48
CA CYS A 144 8.67 2.23 11.71
C CYS A 144 8.50 3.72 11.48
N GLN A 145 8.56 4.14 10.24
CA GLN A 145 8.22 5.50 9.84
C GLN A 145 6.73 5.57 9.50
N ILE A 146 6.00 6.44 10.16
CA ILE A 146 4.61 6.71 9.83
C ILE A 146 4.55 7.97 8.97
N TYR A 147 3.89 7.87 7.82
CA TYR A 147 3.58 9.00 6.95
C TYR A 147 2.08 9.26 7.00
N VAL A 148 1.69 10.50 6.82
CA VAL A 148 0.29 10.90 6.84
C VAL A 148 0.02 11.95 5.76
N MET A 149 -1.21 11.97 5.25
CA MET A 149 -1.66 13.06 4.39
C MET A 149 -3.07 13.47 4.78
N SER A 150 -3.38 14.74 4.58
CA SER A 150 -4.73 15.27 4.71
C SER A 150 -5.50 14.97 3.44
N LEU A 151 -6.75 14.55 3.59
CA LEU A 151 -7.65 14.27 2.46
C LEU A 151 -8.58 15.45 2.16
N ALA A 152 -8.49 16.49 2.98
CA ALA A 152 -9.31 17.68 2.81
C ALA A 152 -8.79 18.57 1.68
#